data_461d57c63191f69516b28b57684d56df
#
_entry.id   461d57c63191f69516b28b57684d56df
#
_cell.length_a   1.000
_cell.length_b   1.000
_cell.length_c   1.000
_cell.angle_alpha   90.00
_cell.angle_beta   90.00
_cell.angle_gamma   90.00
#
_symmetry.space_group_name_H-M   'P 1'
#
loop_
_entity.id
_entity.type
_entity.pdbx_description
1 polymer ?
#
loop_
_entity_poly.entity_id
_entity_poly.type
_entity_poly.pdbx_seq_one_letter_code
_entity_poly.pdbx_strand_id
1 'polypeptide(L)'
;MFPAMKNQSFFAKNGDAFIPNPVSNGPWDPNSMHGRVVIGLLAHVIEARHGSDEFVPARLTVDMFRLPDILTPVEVTTNLIRDGKRIKVVEAEFFSGGTSMARASCQLLRRTENAPGNVWSPPNWDAPLPETIPAPTDPKLGMNGKWTTRPITGHMGSLGPRRLWMSEVRELVEGVPMSPFVHVATGADFASPFANAGDSGLGYINSDVTLYLHRLPVTRWVGFEVVNHHASDGIAIGECWLYDEQGPIGTSTVAALAQKKPMTNVPPP
;
A
#
# COMPACT_ATOMS: atom_id res chain seq x y z
N MET A 1 -0.51 -17.25 4.29
CA MET A 1 0.91 -16.82 4.30
C MET A 1 1.44 -17.03 2.89
N PHE A 2 2.04 -16.00 2.27
CA PHE A 2 2.63 -16.12 0.94
C PHE A 2 4.04 -16.74 1.03
N PRO A 3 4.53 -17.43 -0.02
CA PRO A 3 5.86 -18.04 0.01
C PRO A 3 6.96 -16.98 0.18
N ALA A 4 8.07 -17.38 0.82
CA ALA A 4 9.25 -16.54 1.01
C ALA A 4 9.81 -16.04 -0.33
N MET A 5 10.24 -14.80 -0.36
CA MET A 5 10.79 -14.13 -1.54
C MET A 5 12.32 -14.18 -1.50
N LYS A 6 12.93 -14.36 -2.67
CA LYS A 6 14.40 -14.51 -2.79
C LYS A 6 15.17 -13.18 -2.88
N ASN A 7 14.47 -12.06 -2.90
CA ASN A 7 15.07 -10.74 -3.02
C ASN A 7 15.38 -10.13 -1.64
N GLN A 8 16.32 -9.20 -1.58
CA GLN A 8 16.64 -8.48 -0.36
C GLN A 8 15.38 -7.84 0.25
N SER A 9 15.14 -8.07 1.55
CA SER A 9 14.05 -7.49 2.31
C SER A 9 14.17 -5.97 2.45
N PHE A 10 13.07 -5.29 2.81
CA PHE A 10 13.12 -3.84 3.05
C PHE A 10 13.77 -3.51 4.39
N PHE A 11 13.59 -4.34 5.40
CA PHE A 11 14.17 -4.15 6.73
C PHE A 11 14.86 -5.42 7.23
N ALA A 12 15.99 -5.23 7.91
CA ALA A 12 16.53 -6.22 8.83
C ALA A 12 16.07 -5.87 10.25
N LYS A 13 15.85 -6.87 11.12
CA LYS A 13 15.46 -6.65 12.52
C LYS A 13 16.68 -6.67 13.42
N ASN A 14 16.78 -5.69 14.35
CA ASN A 14 17.81 -5.64 15.39
C ASN A 14 17.16 -5.26 16.73
N GLY A 15 16.86 -6.25 17.56
CA GLY A 15 16.08 -6.06 18.79
C GLY A 15 14.67 -5.55 18.44
N ASP A 16 14.29 -4.41 19.00
CA ASP A 16 13.01 -3.74 18.73
C ASP A 16 13.07 -2.77 17.54
N ALA A 17 14.27 -2.45 17.06
CA ALA A 17 14.47 -1.56 15.92
C ALA A 17 14.48 -2.34 14.59
N PHE A 18 14.11 -1.63 13.52
CA PHE A 18 14.19 -2.09 12.14
C PHE A 18 15.24 -1.28 11.40
N ILE A 19 16.18 -1.95 10.77
CA ILE A 19 17.26 -1.33 10.01
C ILE A 19 16.84 -1.31 8.53
N PRO A 20 16.66 -0.12 7.93
CA PRO A 20 16.31 -0.04 6.52
C PRO A 20 17.43 -0.58 5.63
N ASN A 21 17.10 -1.42 4.67
CA ASN A 21 18.01 -1.80 3.61
C ASN A 21 17.95 -0.78 2.46
N PRO A 22 19.00 -0.64 1.64
CA PRO A 22 19.04 0.34 0.53
C PRO A 22 17.85 0.23 -0.44
N VAL A 23 17.25 -0.96 -0.58
CA VAL A 23 16.07 -1.19 -1.43
C VAL A 23 14.79 -0.55 -0.90
N SER A 24 14.81 -0.03 0.34
CA SER A 24 13.70 0.73 0.92
C SER A 24 13.59 2.17 0.38
N ASN A 25 14.56 2.59 -0.46
CA ASN A 25 14.60 3.95 -0.98
C ASN A 25 13.37 4.29 -1.82
N GLY A 26 12.91 5.53 -1.67
CA GLY A 26 11.80 6.13 -2.40
C GLY A 26 12.23 6.83 -3.69
N PRO A 27 11.26 7.29 -4.48
CA PRO A 27 11.55 7.97 -5.74
C PRO A 27 11.82 9.47 -5.59
N TRP A 28 11.45 10.08 -4.45
CA TRP A 28 11.52 11.53 -4.26
C TRP A 28 12.91 12.04 -3.93
N ASP A 29 13.67 11.27 -3.14
CA ASP A 29 15.06 11.54 -2.79
C ASP A 29 15.79 10.20 -2.66
N PRO A 30 17.05 10.06 -3.14
CA PRO A 30 17.79 8.80 -3.10
C PRO A 30 17.98 8.20 -1.70
N ASN A 31 18.02 9.07 -0.68
CA ASN A 31 18.17 8.66 0.71
C ASN A 31 16.83 8.57 1.45
N SER A 32 15.73 8.96 0.83
CA SER A 32 14.42 8.89 1.48
C SER A 32 13.82 7.49 1.39
N MET A 33 13.05 7.13 2.42
CA MET A 33 12.28 5.89 2.46
C MET A 33 11.01 6.01 1.61
N HIS A 34 10.65 4.92 0.91
CA HIS A 34 9.41 4.85 0.15
C HIS A 34 8.20 4.75 1.08
N GLY A 35 7.13 5.52 0.83
CA GLY A 35 5.90 5.51 1.66
C GLY A 35 5.33 4.11 1.87
N ARG A 36 5.35 3.25 0.85
CA ARG A 36 4.87 1.87 0.94
C ARG A 36 5.53 1.04 2.05
N VAL A 37 6.83 1.23 2.30
CA VAL A 37 7.51 0.45 3.34
C VAL A 37 7.22 1.00 4.73
N VAL A 38 6.96 2.31 4.85
CA VAL A 38 6.47 2.93 6.08
C VAL A 38 5.09 2.37 6.44
N ILE A 39 4.16 2.38 5.48
CA ILE A 39 2.80 1.85 5.66
C ILE A 39 2.84 0.36 5.97
N GLY A 40 3.64 -0.41 5.22
CA GLY A 40 3.81 -1.84 5.45
C GLY A 40 4.34 -2.16 6.85
N LEU A 41 5.34 -1.40 7.35
CA LEU A 41 5.93 -1.63 8.67
C LEU A 41 4.94 -1.29 9.80
N LEU A 42 4.18 -0.21 9.66
CA LEU A 42 3.10 0.12 10.59
C LEU A 42 2.04 -1.00 10.63
N ALA A 43 1.61 -1.49 9.47
CA ALA A 43 0.67 -2.61 9.38
C ALA A 43 1.23 -3.88 10.02
N HIS A 44 2.50 -4.21 9.74
CA HIS A 44 3.19 -5.38 10.29
C HIS A 44 3.21 -5.36 11.82
N VAL A 45 3.61 -4.24 12.43
CA VAL A 45 3.71 -4.14 13.89
C VAL A 45 2.33 -4.12 14.55
N ILE A 46 1.34 -3.46 13.92
CA ILE A 46 -0.06 -3.49 14.39
C ILE A 46 -0.58 -4.94 14.40
N GLU A 47 -0.43 -5.65 13.29
CA GLU A 47 -0.91 -7.03 13.17
C GLU A 47 -0.19 -7.98 14.14
N ALA A 48 1.14 -7.87 14.25
CA ALA A 48 1.95 -8.69 15.12
C ALA A 48 1.58 -8.55 16.61
N ARG A 49 1.18 -7.34 17.04
CA ARG A 49 0.87 -7.05 18.44
C ARG A 49 -0.61 -7.18 18.79
N HIS A 50 -1.52 -6.92 17.84
CA HIS A 50 -2.96 -6.77 18.10
C HIS A 50 -3.85 -7.61 17.18
N GLY A 51 -3.27 -8.26 16.17
CA GLY A 51 -3.98 -9.14 15.23
C GLY A 51 -4.46 -10.42 15.90
N SER A 52 -5.53 -10.98 15.37
CA SER A 52 -6.01 -12.34 15.68
C SER A 52 -6.91 -12.85 14.57
N ASP A 53 -7.15 -14.16 14.51
CA ASP A 53 -8.00 -14.77 13.48
C ASP A 53 -9.46 -14.30 13.56
N GLU A 54 -9.90 -13.83 14.75
CA GLU A 54 -11.26 -13.35 14.97
C GLU A 54 -11.52 -11.96 14.39
N PHE A 55 -10.47 -11.17 14.11
CA PHE A 55 -10.58 -9.78 13.66
C PHE A 55 -9.93 -9.57 12.30
N VAL A 56 -10.55 -8.72 11.49
CA VAL A 56 -10.00 -8.26 10.20
C VAL A 56 -9.60 -6.80 10.32
N PRO A 57 -8.40 -6.41 9.90
CA PRO A 57 -8.04 -5.00 9.68
C PRO A 57 -8.92 -4.42 8.58
N ALA A 58 -10.02 -3.76 8.96
CA ALA A 58 -11.01 -3.24 8.02
C ALA A 58 -10.69 -1.81 7.55
N ARG A 59 -9.90 -1.06 8.31
CA ARG A 59 -9.39 0.25 7.92
C ARG A 59 -7.98 0.44 8.47
N LEU A 60 -7.08 0.94 7.62
CA LEU A 60 -5.78 1.47 7.99
C LEU A 60 -5.64 2.85 7.38
N THR A 61 -5.61 3.90 8.20
CA THR A 61 -5.24 5.26 7.78
C THR A 61 -3.84 5.56 8.26
N VAL A 62 -2.99 6.06 7.37
CA VAL A 62 -1.60 6.45 7.69
C VAL A 62 -1.36 7.87 7.23
N ASP A 63 -1.08 8.77 8.17
CA ASP A 63 -0.61 10.12 7.92
C ASP A 63 0.92 10.12 7.81
N MET A 64 1.45 10.60 6.71
CA MET A 64 2.90 10.70 6.42
C MET A 64 3.30 12.18 6.40
N PHE A 65 3.71 12.71 7.54
CA PHE A 65 4.00 14.14 7.69
C PHE A 65 5.47 14.51 7.60
N ARG A 66 6.37 13.51 7.55
CA ARG A 66 7.80 13.67 7.29
C ARG A 66 8.32 12.52 6.44
N LEU A 67 9.35 12.79 5.68
CA LEU A 67 10.01 11.80 4.84
C LEU A 67 11.19 11.18 5.62
N PRO A 68 11.08 9.94 6.12
CA PRO A 68 12.18 9.29 6.82
C PRO A 68 13.31 8.94 5.85
N ASP A 69 14.56 8.93 6.33
CA ASP A 69 15.71 8.47 5.57
C ASP A 69 15.94 6.95 5.73
N ILE A 70 16.74 6.37 4.83
CA ILE A 70 17.09 4.94 4.84
C ILE A 70 18.39 4.65 5.61
N LEU A 71 18.99 5.64 6.24
CA LEU A 71 20.28 5.51 6.93
C LEU A 71 20.10 5.37 8.45
N THR A 72 18.94 5.76 8.94
CA THR A 72 18.60 5.79 10.36
C THR A 72 17.71 4.59 10.73
N PRO A 73 18.04 3.84 11.79
CA PRO A 73 17.16 2.82 12.34
C PRO A 73 15.77 3.40 12.68
N VAL A 74 14.74 2.59 12.50
CA VAL A 74 13.36 3.00 12.77
C VAL A 74 12.72 2.13 13.85
N GLU A 75 11.79 2.71 14.56
CA GLU A 75 11.01 2.06 15.61
C GLU A 75 9.52 2.32 15.36
N VAL A 76 8.69 1.35 15.75
CA VAL A 76 7.24 1.49 15.71
C VAL A 76 6.66 1.19 17.09
N THR A 77 5.95 2.16 17.63
CA THR A 77 5.16 1.98 18.85
C THR A 77 3.69 1.76 18.51
N THR A 78 2.95 1.11 19.40
CA THR A 78 1.50 0.92 19.24
C THR A 78 0.78 1.21 20.54
N ASN A 79 -0.44 1.72 20.43
CA ASN A 79 -1.34 1.96 21.53
C ASN A 79 -2.74 1.40 21.22
N LEU A 80 -3.26 0.53 22.06
CA LEU A 80 -4.60 -0.02 21.94
C LEU A 80 -5.60 0.97 22.53
N ILE A 81 -6.22 1.78 21.67
CA ILE A 81 -7.18 2.82 22.07
C ILE A 81 -8.50 2.21 22.56
N ARG A 82 -8.93 1.13 21.88
CA ARG A 82 -10.16 0.42 22.22
C ARG A 82 -9.96 -1.09 22.04
N ASP A 83 -10.26 -1.85 23.10
CA ASP A 83 -10.35 -3.32 23.06
C ASP A 83 -11.81 -3.73 23.33
N GLY A 84 -12.62 -3.68 22.28
CA GLY A 84 -14.03 -4.04 22.35
C GLY A 84 -14.31 -5.42 21.76
N LYS A 85 -15.43 -6.01 22.15
CA LYS A 85 -15.84 -7.35 21.67
C LYS A 85 -16.05 -7.43 20.14
N ARG A 86 -16.40 -6.32 19.50
CA ARG A 86 -16.70 -6.25 18.05
C ARG A 86 -15.76 -5.34 17.27
N ILE A 87 -15.15 -4.37 17.94
CA ILE A 87 -14.30 -3.34 17.34
C ILE A 87 -13.10 -3.13 18.25
N LYS A 88 -11.90 -3.24 17.66
CA LYS A 88 -10.65 -2.76 18.25
C LYS A 88 -10.15 -1.57 17.44
N VAL A 89 -9.52 -0.61 18.12
CA VAL A 89 -8.85 0.53 17.50
C VAL A 89 -7.44 0.60 18.03
N VAL A 90 -6.47 0.57 17.13
CA VAL A 90 -5.05 0.63 17.44
C VAL A 90 -4.45 1.86 16.76
N GLU A 91 -3.74 2.66 17.50
CA GLU A 91 -2.82 3.67 16.95
C GLU A 91 -1.40 3.10 16.90
N ALA A 92 -0.65 3.53 15.89
CA ALA A 92 0.77 3.24 15.79
C ALA A 92 1.53 4.49 15.33
N GLU A 93 2.77 4.61 15.77
CA GLU A 93 3.61 5.74 15.42
C GLU A 93 4.98 5.24 14.97
N PHE A 94 5.46 5.77 13.85
CA PHE A 94 6.73 5.43 13.20
C PHE A 94 7.76 6.49 13.52
N PHE A 95 8.85 6.08 14.14
CA PHE A 95 9.95 6.95 14.52
C PHE A 95 11.21 6.64 13.71
N SER A 96 11.94 7.68 13.33
CA SER A 96 13.31 7.60 12.81
C SER A 96 14.21 8.52 13.60
N GLY A 97 15.25 7.96 14.23
CA GLY A 97 16.16 8.72 15.11
C GLY A 97 15.43 9.47 16.25
N GLY A 98 14.40 8.86 16.83
CA GLY A 98 13.59 9.46 17.90
C GLY A 98 12.61 10.54 17.45
N THR A 99 12.53 10.84 16.14
CA THR A 99 11.59 11.80 15.58
C THR A 99 10.39 11.07 14.97
N SER A 100 9.16 11.50 15.30
CA SER A 100 7.94 10.98 14.70
C SER A 100 7.83 11.39 13.23
N MET A 101 7.65 10.40 12.34
CA MET A 101 7.63 10.59 10.88
C MET A 101 6.26 10.31 10.28
N ALA A 102 5.54 9.32 10.84
CA ALA A 102 4.22 8.92 10.37
C ALA A 102 3.40 8.36 11.53
N ARG A 103 2.07 8.43 11.40
CA ARG A 103 1.13 7.87 12.36
C ARG A 103 0.07 7.06 11.64
N ALA A 104 -0.36 5.96 12.27
CA ALA A 104 -1.43 5.11 11.76
C ALA A 104 -2.58 5.00 12.76
N SER A 105 -3.80 4.88 12.25
CA SER A 105 -4.97 4.41 12.97
C SER A 105 -5.54 3.19 12.26
N CYS A 106 -5.58 2.05 12.94
CA CYS A 106 -6.11 0.80 12.41
C CYS A 106 -7.38 0.40 13.16
N GLN A 107 -8.44 0.12 12.41
CA GLN A 107 -9.67 -0.45 12.95
C GLN A 107 -9.76 -1.92 12.59
N LEU A 108 -9.82 -2.76 13.63
CA LEU A 108 -10.00 -4.20 13.50
C LEU A 108 -11.47 -4.53 13.81
N LEU A 109 -12.16 -5.18 12.88
CA LEU A 109 -13.55 -5.58 13.01
C LEU A 109 -13.66 -7.09 13.19
N ARG A 110 -14.50 -7.52 14.14
CA ARG A 110 -14.73 -8.93 14.41
C ARG A 110 -15.45 -9.60 13.24
N ARG A 111 -14.97 -10.75 12.82
CA ARG A 111 -15.65 -11.62 11.85
C ARG A 111 -16.98 -12.09 12.41
N THR A 112 -18.05 -11.98 11.63
CA THR A 112 -19.38 -12.46 11.95
C THR A 112 -20.06 -12.92 10.66
N GLU A 113 -21.27 -13.46 10.76
CA GLU A 113 -22.14 -13.69 9.62
C GLU A 113 -22.54 -12.37 8.96
N ASN A 114 -22.74 -12.42 7.64
CA ASN A 114 -23.28 -11.27 6.90
C ASN A 114 -24.69 -10.90 7.39
N ALA A 115 -25.04 -9.64 7.28
CA ALA A 115 -26.41 -9.19 7.54
C ALA A 115 -27.39 -9.86 6.58
N PRO A 116 -28.61 -10.19 7.01
CA PRO A 116 -29.64 -10.77 6.13
C PRO A 116 -30.05 -9.77 5.05
N GLY A 117 -30.52 -10.31 3.93
CA GLY A 117 -30.99 -9.54 2.77
C GLY A 117 -29.89 -9.27 1.75
N ASN A 118 -30.25 -8.56 0.68
CA ASN A 118 -29.34 -8.19 -0.41
C ASN A 118 -29.12 -6.68 -0.43
N VAL A 119 -27.87 -6.27 -0.58
CA VAL A 119 -27.47 -4.87 -0.80
C VAL A 119 -26.91 -4.78 -2.20
N TRP A 120 -27.28 -3.72 -2.93
CA TRP A 120 -26.69 -3.48 -4.24
C TRP A 120 -25.16 -3.37 -4.11
N SER A 121 -24.46 -3.99 -5.04
CA SER A 121 -23.00 -3.89 -5.22
C SER A 121 -22.69 -3.63 -6.69
N PRO A 122 -21.59 -2.95 -7.00
CA PRO A 122 -21.15 -2.81 -8.38
C PRO A 122 -20.84 -4.19 -8.99
N PRO A 123 -20.86 -4.31 -10.35
CA PRO A 123 -20.43 -5.53 -11.03
C PRO A 123 -19.04 -5.96 -10.60
N ASN A 124 -18.78 -7.26 -10.59
CA ASN A 124 -17.44 -7.79 -10.39
C ASN A 124 -16.50 -7.28 -11.48
N TRP A 125 -15.23 -7.16 -11.12
CA TRP A 125 -14.18 -6.80 -12.06
C TRP A 125 -14.06 -7.86 -13.17
N ASP A 126 -14.08 -7.42 -14.42
CA ASP A 126 -13.98 -8.27 -15.61
C ASP A 126 -12.54 -8.49 -16.11
N ALA A 127 -11.57 -8.24 -15.26
CA ALA A 127 -10.17 -8.35 -15.63
C ALA A 127 -9.74 -9.80 -15.85
N PRO A 128 -8.85 -10.06 -16.85
CA PRO A 128 -8.22 -11.36 -16.98
C PRO A 128 -7.35 -11.66 -15.76
N LEU A 129 -7.20 -12.93 -15.42
CA LEU A 129 -6.36 -13.36 -14.31
C LEU A 129 -4.88 -12.99 -14.57
N PRO A 130 -4.11 -12.62 -13.55
CA PRO A 130 -2.75 -12.10 -13.73
C PRO A 130 -1.80 -13.09 -14.40
N GLU A 131 -1.99 -14.39 -14.20
CA GLU A 131 -1.16 -15.43 -14.81
C GLU A 131 -1.43 -15.59 -16.32
N THR A 132 -2.57 -15.11 -16.83
CA THR A 132 -2.90 -15.12 -18.25
C THR A 132 -2.36 -13.92 -19.01
N ILE A 133 -1.90 -12.88 -18.31
CA ILE A 133 -1.36 -11.66 -18.90
C ILE A 133 0.16 -11.81 -19.02
N PRO A 134 0.75 -11.60 -20.21
CA PRO A 134 2.20 -11.65 -20.38
C PRO A 134 2.91 -10.68 -19.44
N ALA A 135 4.07 -11.09 -18.93
CA ALA A 135 4.92 -10.18 -18.19
C ALA A 135 5.39 -9.05 -19.11
N PRO A 136 5.49 -7.80 -18.61
CA PRO A 136 6.09 -6.72 -19.37
C PRO A 136 7.50 -7.10 -19.84
N THR A 137 7.83 -6.85 -21.10
CA THR A 137 9.15 -7.12 -21.67
C THR A 137 10.18 -6.08 -21.23
N ASP A 138 9.74 -4.86 -20.87
CA ASP A 138 10.62 -3.84 -20.32
C ASP A 138 10.74 -4.02 -18.79
N PRO A 139 11.95 -4.29 -18.27
CA PRO A 139 12.19 -4.40 -16.84
C PRO A 139 11.81 -3.13 -16.05
N LYS A 140 11.77 -1.96 -16.71
CA LYS A 140 11.41 -0.69 -16.11
C LYS A 140 9.92 -0.61 -15.76
N LEU A 141 9.06 -1.33 -16.47
CA LEU A 141 7.63 -1.43 -16.18
C LEU A 141 7.33 -2.18 -14.88
N GLY A 142 8.29 -2.95 -14.36
CA GLY A 142 8.26 -3.55 -13.03
C GLY A 142 8.80 -2.65 -11.92
N MET A 143 8.73 -1.31 -12.08
CA MET A 143 9.17 -0.34 -11.06
C MET A 143 10.56 -0.66 -10.48
N ASN A 144 11.56 -0.84 -11.33
CA ASN A 144 12.95 -1.13 -10.96
C ASN A 144 13.13 -2.42 -10.12
N GLY A 145 12.31 -3.45 -10.37
CA GLY A 145 12.39 -4.72 -9.64
C GLY A 145 11.84 -4.65 -8.21
N LYS A 146 11.10 -3.59 -7.88
CA LYS A 146 10.44 -3.45 -6.57
C LYS A 146 9.12 -4.21 -6.51
N TRP A 147 8.45 -4.40 -7.64
CA TRP A 147 7.22 -5.20 -7.80
C TRP A 147 7.19 -5.92 -9.14
N THR A 148 6.27 -6.86 -9.23
CA THR A 148 5.86 -7.47 -10.50
C THR A 148 4.50 -6.91 -10.88
N THR A 149 4.33 -6.48 -12.13
CA THR A 149 3.06 -5.95 -12.64
C THR A 149 2.54 -6.75 -13.82
N ARG A 150 1.22 -6.69 -14.04
CA ARG A 150 0.53 -7.16 -15.24
C ARG A 150 -0.46 -6.09 -15.68
N PRO A 151 -0.10 -5.26 -16.67
CA PRO A 151 -0.99 -4.23 -17.19
C PRO A 151 -2.25 -4.83 -17.80
N ILE A 152 -3.41 -4.19 -17.56
CA ILE A 152 -4.70 -4.60 -18.14
C ILE A 152 -5.18 -3.50 -19.10
N THR A 153 -5.28 -2.26 -18.61
CA THR A 153 -5.75 -1.12 -19.40
C THR A 153 -4.98 0.12 -18.98
N GLY A 154 -4.50 0.88 -19.95
CA GLY A 154 -3.72 2.09 -19.71
C GLY A 154 -2.41 1.82 -18.97
N HIS A 155 -1.76 2.87 -18.57
CA HIS A 155 -0.50 2.84 -17.82
C HIS A 155 -0.39 4.07 -16.93
N MET A 156 0.60 4.12 -16.08
CA MET A 156 0.89 5.30 -15.28
C MET A 156 1.17 6.50 -16.21
N GLY A 157 0.42 7.59 -16.04
CA GLY A 157 0.51 8.78 -16.89
C GLY A 157 -0.44 8.83 -18.09
N SER A 158 -1.15 7.73 -18.44
CA SER A 158 -2.17 7.80 -19.48
C SER A 158 -3.41 8.62 -19.05
N LEU A 159 -4.01 9.35 -20.00
CA LEU A 159 -5.22 10.15 -19.79
C LEU A 159 -6.48 9.32 -20.03
N GLY A 160 -6.65 8.24 -19.30
CA GLY A 160 -7.81 7.34 -19.46
C GLY A 160 -7.90 6.32 -18.33
N PRO A 161 -8.81 5.34 -18.46
CA PRO A 161 -8.93 4.27 -17.48
C PRO A 161 -7.60 3.55 -17.28
N ARG A 162 -7.28 3.23 -16.04
CA ARG A 162 -6.03 2.55 -15.66
C ARG A 162 -6.34 1.37 -14.76
N ARG A 163 -5.86 0.21 -15.17
CA ARG A 163 -6.08 -1.07 -14.48
C ARG A 163 -4.83 -1.93 -14.59
N LEU A 164 -4.37 -2.51 -13.49
CA LEU A 164 -3.26 -3.46 -13.49
C LEU A 164 -3.36 -4.42 -12.30
N TRP A 165 -2.65 -5.54 -12.42
CA TRP A 165 -2.27 -6.37 -11.29
C TRP A 165 -0.86 -6.02 -10.81
N MET A 166 -0.67 -6.06 -9.51
CA MET A 166 0.63 -5.84 -8.87
C MET A 166 0.88 -6.90 -7.78
N SER A 167 2.13 -7.33 -7.68
CA SER A 167 2.58 -8.22 -6.61
C SER A 167 3.93 -7.74 -6.09
N GLU A 168 4.07 -7.65 -4.76
CA GLU A 168 5.35 -7.39 -4.11
C GLU A 168 6.31 -8.57 -4.31
N VAL A 169 7.57 -8.27 -4.53
CA VAL A 169 8.62 -9.27 -4.80
C VAL A 169 9.64 -9.39 -3.67
N ARG A 170 9.45 -8.66 -2.58
CA ARG A 170 10.37 -8.60 -1.44
C ARG A 170 9.64 -8.87 -0.14
N GLU A 171 10.34 -9.45 0.81
CA GLU A 171 9.88 -9.46 2.20
C GLU A 171 9.95 -8.05 2.79
N LEU A 172 9.01 -7.71 3.66
CA LEU A 172 9.06 -6.46 4.38
C LEU A 172 10.17 -6.50 5.44
N VAL A 173 10.19 -7.53 6.26
CA VAL A 173 11.20 -7.79 7.29
C VAL A 173 11.88 -9.10 6.95
N GLU A 174 13.19 -9.13 7.04
CA GLU A 174 14.03 -10.30 6.70
C GLU A 174 13.59 -11.55 7.44
N GLY A 175 13.37 -12.62 6.68
CA GLY A 175 12.96 -13.92 7.20
C GLY A 175 11.52 -13.98 7.74
N VAL A 176 10.73 -12.91 7.55
CA VAL A 176 9.33 -12.87 7.99
C VAL A 176 8.41 -12.83 6.77
N PRO A 177 7.70 -13.93 6.47
CA PRO A 177 6.72 -13.94 5.39
C PRO A 177 5.62 -12.89 5.62
N MET A 178 5.32 -12.11 4.60
CA MET A 178 4.24 -11.14 4.69
C MET A 178 2.88 -11.84 4.82
N SER A 179 2.08 -11.37 5.78
CA SER A 179 0.67 -11.73 5.85
C SER A 179 -0.12 -11.11 4.70
N PRO A 180 -1.33 -11.57 4.41
CA PRO A 180 -2.20 -10.94 3.43
C PRO A 180 -2.48 -9.46 3.74
N PHE A 181 -2.64 -9.09 5.01
CA PHE A 181 -2.83 -7.69 5.41
C PHE A 181 -1.59 -6.84 5.15
N VAL A 182 -0.43 -7.28 5.59
CA VAL A 182 0.83 -6.55 5.39
C VAL A 182 1.13 -6.37 3.89
N HIS A 183 0.83 -7.40 3.10
CA HIS A 183 1.03 -7.36 1.65
C HIS A 183 0.16 -6.29 0.99
N VAL A 184 -1.15 -6.26 1.25
CA VAL A 184 -2.04 -5.25 0.66
C VAL A 184 -1.76 -3.85 1.21
N ALA A 185 -1.40 -3.72 2.50
CA ALA A 185 -1.04 -2.44 3.10
C ALA A 185 0.24 -1.85 2.46
N THR A 186 1.27 -2.70 2.23
CA THR A 186 2.47 -2.30 1.49
C THR A 186 2.13 -1.85 0.07
N GLY A 187 1.17 -2.50 -0.59
CA GLY A 187 0.70 -2.14 -1.93
C GLY A 187 -0.17 -0.88 -1.98
N ALA A 188 -0.84 -0.51 -0.88
CA ALA A 188 -1.85 0.55 -0.87
C ALA A 188 -1.32 1.93 -1.29
N ASP A 189 -0.05 2.24 -0.99
CA ASP A 189 0.62 3.48 -1.42
C ASP A 189 0.68 3.65 -2.95
N PHE A 190 0.60 2.55 -3.70
CA PHE A 190 0.61 2.60 -5.15
C PHE A 190 -0.61 3.31 -5.74
N ALA A 191 -1.71 3.42 -5.00
CA ALA A 191 -2.85 4.24 -5.43
C ALA A 191 -2.45 5.69 -5.72
N SER A 192 -1.47 6.25 -4.99
CA SER A 192 -0.99 7.62 -5.20
C SER A 192 -0.39 7.82 -6.59
N PRO A 193 0.72 7.18 -6.99
CA PRO A 193 1.26 7.39 -8.31
C PRO A 193 0.32 6.89 -9.42
N PHE A 194 -0.47 5.87 -9.17
CA PHE A 194 -1.33 5.30 -10.19
C PHE A 194 -2.55 6.18 -10.49
N ALA A 195 -3.15 6.83 -9.49
CA ALA A 195 -4.25 7.75 -9.70
C ALA A 195 -3.79 9.18 -10.09
N ASN A 196 -2.63 9.63 -9.60
CA ASN A 196 -2.22 11.03 -9.66
C ASN A 196 -1.16 11.34 -10.73
N ALA A 197 -0.61 10.34 -11.43
CA ALA A 197 0.29 10.60 -12.55
C ALA A 197 -0.50 10.97 -13.81
N GLY A 198 -0.06 12.03 -14.49
CA GLY A 198 -0.59 12.52 -15.77
C GLY A 198 0.47 12.48 -16.88
N ASP A 199 0.15 13.04 -18.03
CA ASP A 199 1.01 13.13 -19.22
C ASP A 199 2.32 13.91 -18.99
N SER A 200 2.34 14.77 -17.97
CA SER A 200 3.53 15.52 -17.56
C SER A 200 4.32 14.83 -16.42
N GLY A 201 3.96 13.60 -16.06
CA GLY A 201 4.57 12.82 -14.99
C GLY A 201 3.76 12.82 -13.69
N LEU A 202 4.40 12.44 -12.58
CA LEU A 202 3.79 12.44 -11.25
C LEU A 202 3.96 13.83 -10.62
N GLY A 203 2.89 14.61 -10.68
CA GLY A 203 2.86 15.99 -10.18
C GLY A 203 2.35 16.16 -8.75
N TYR A 204 1.90 15.09 -8.10
CA TYR A 204 1.34 15.12 -6.74
C TYR A 204 2.03 14.12 -5.83
N ILE A 205 2.40 14.56 -4.63
CA ILE A 205 2.91 13.70 -3.56
C ILE A 205 1.81 13.51 -2.51
N ASN A 206 1.53 12.28 -2.14
CA ASN A 206 0.53 11.99 -1.12
C ASN A 206 1.03 12.31 0.29
N SER A 207 0.14 12.80 1.13
CA SER A 207 0.35 13.08 2.55
C SER A 207 -0.20 11.98 3.45
N ASP A 208 -1.10 11.16 2.92
CA ASP A 208 -1.73 10.05 3.61
C ASP A 208 -2.02 8.87 2.68
N VAL A 209 -2.42 7.77 3.30
CA VAL A 209 -3.11 6.65 2.63
C VAL A 209 -4.20 6.14 3.56
N THR A 210 -5.41 5.98 3.06
CA THR A 210 -6.47 5.25 3.75
C THR A 210 -6.86 4.00 2.96
N LEU A 211 -6.60 2.85 3.56
CA LEU A 211 -6.95 1.52 3.05
C LEU A 211 -8.20 1.03 3.77
N TYR A 212 -9.25 0.68 3.02
CA TYR A 212 -10.42 -0.03 3.52
C TYR A 212 -10.47 -1.44 2.95
N LEU A 213 -10.76 -2.42 3.80
CA LEU A 213 -10.87 -3.82 3.42
C LEU A 213 -12.14 -4.43 4.03
N HIS A 214 -12.97 -5.07 3.20
CA HIS A 214 -14.06 -5.91 3.71
C HIS A 214 -13.61 -7.38 3.85
N ARG A 215 -12.53 -7.77 3.18
CA ARG A 215 -11.83 -9.04 3.35
C ARG A 215 -10.35 -8.91 3.03
N LEU A 216 -9.53 -9.84 3.48
CA LEU A 216 -8.12 -9.92 3.12
C LEU A 216 -7.95 -10.58 1.75
N PRO A 217 -6.90 -10.23 0.99
CA PRO A 217 -6.58 -10.90 -0.27
C PRO A 217 -6.22 -12.37 -0.03
N VAL A 218 -6.67 -13.25 -0.93
CA VAL A 218 -6.38 -14.69 -0.87
C VAL A 218 -5.17 -15.08 -1.72
N THR A 219 -4.73 -14.19 -2.62
CA THR A 219 -3.55 -14.37 -3.46
C THR A 219 -2.57 -13.21 -3.27
N ARG A 220 -1.34 -13.37 -3.79
CA ARG A 220 -0.33 -12.32 -3.75
C ARG A 220 -0.57 -11.22 -4.80
N TRP A 221 -1.45 -11.44 -5.76
CA TRP A 221 -1.80 -10.43 -6.73
C TRP A 221 -2.87 -9.50 -6.18
N VAL A 222 -2.61 -8.22 -6.23
CA VAL A 222 -3.56 -7.16 -5.92
C VAL A 222 -3.85 -6.39 -7.20
N GLY A 223 -5.11 -6.38 -7.62
CA GLY A 223 -5.59 -5.59 -8.74
C GLY A 223 -5.87 -4.15 -8.30
N PHE A 224 -5.47 -3.20 -9.12
CA PHE A 224 -5.74 -1.78 -8.94
C PHE A 224 -6.54 -1.27 -10.13
N GLU A 225 -7.62 -0.56 -9.84
CA GLU A 225 -8.43 0.18 -10.80
C GLU A 225 -8.58 1.62 -10.33
N VAL A 226 -8.10 2.58 -11.11
CA VAL A 226 -8.29 4.00 -10.80
C VAL A 226 -9.74 4.37 -11.02
N VAL A 227 -10.41 4.82 -9.98
CA VAL A 227 -11.84 5.19 -10.00
C VAL A 227 -12.05 6.68 -9.72
N ASN A 228 -11.06 7.36 -9.17
CA ASN A 228 -11.17 8.78 -8.85
C ASN A 228 -9.81 9.48 -8.98
N HIS A 229 -9.84 10.67 -9.62
CA HIS A 229 -8.82 11.70 -9.50
C HIS A 229 -9.49 13.06 -9.71
N HIS A 230 -9.51 13.89 -8.68
CA HIS A 230 -9.93 15.28 -8.76
C HIS A 230 -8.94 16.16 -8.03
N ALA A 231 -8.68 17.34 -8.61
CA ALA A 231 -7.74 18.29 -8.02
C ALA A 231 -8.26 19.73 -8.13
N SER A 232 -8.02 20.52 -7.07
CA SER A 232 -8.27 21.97 -7.00
C SER A 232 -7.28 22.60 -6.04
N ASP A 233 -6.83 23.81 -6.35
CA ASP A 233 -5.95 24.62 -5.50
C ASP A 233 -4.66 23.89 -5.04
N GLY A 234 -4.16 22.98 -5.89
CA GLY A 234 -2.96 22.19 -5.58
C GLY A 234 -3.21 21.00 -4.67
N ILE A 235 -4.45 20.68 -4.32
CA ILE A 235 -4.86 19.51 -3.53
C ILE A 235 -5.53 18.52 -4.47
N ALA A 236 -5.12 17.25 -4.41
CA ALA A 236 -5.73 16.18 -5.19
C ALA A 236 -6.21 15.04 -4.29
N ILE A 237 -7.30 14.39 -4.70
CA ILE A 237 -7.76 13.12 -4.16
C ILE A 237 -7.64 12.09 -5.27
N GLY A 238 -6.92 11.01 -4.99
CA GLY A 238 -6.81 9.84 -5.86
C GLY A 238 -7.32 8.60 -5.17
N GLU A 239 -8.03 7.74 -5.90
CA GLU A 239 -8.60 6.51 -5.36
C GLU A 239 -8.48 5.35 -6.34
N CYS A 240 -8.14 4.19 -5.79
CA CYS A 240 -8.19 2.93 -6.48
C CYS A 240 -9.12 1.95 -5.77
N TRP A 241 -9.96 1.27 -6.53
CA TRP A 241 -10.56 0.03 -6.06
C TRP A 241 -9.52 -1.09 -6.11
N LEU A 242 -9.59 -1.97 -5.11
CA LEU A 242 -8.65 -3.06 -4.93
C LEU A 242 -9.34 -4.40 -5.10
N TYR A 243 -8.65 -5.31 -5.79
CA TYR A 243 -9.14 -6.65 -6.12
C TYR A 243 -8.07 -7.70 -5.81
N ASP A 244 -8.52 -8.93 -5.64
CA ASP A 244 -7.72 -10.12 -5.84
C ASP A 244 -8.37 -11.01 -6.91
N GLU A 245 -7.83 -12.19 -7.15
CA GLU A 245 -8.33 -13.11 -8.19
C GLU A 245 -9.77 -13.62 -7.95
N GLN A 246 -10.32 -13.40 -6.73
CA GLN A 246 -11.70 -13.75 -6.38
C GLN A 246 -12.66 -12.55 -6.44
N GLY A 247 -12.16 -11.36 -6.79
CA GLY A 247 -12.98 -10.15 -6.91
C GLY A 247 -12.57 -9.02 -5.95
N PRO A 248 -13.49 -8.08 -5.64
CA PRO A 248 -13.17 -6.91 -4.84
C PRO A 248 -12.73 -7.27 -3.41
N ILE A 249 -11.79 -6.50 -2.88
CA ILE A 249 -11.30 -6.62 -1.49
C ILE A 249 -11.46 -5.32 -0.71
N GLY A 250 -11.48 -4.17 -1.40
CA GLY A 250 -11.58 -2.87 -0.74
C GLY A 250 -11.15 -1.70 -1.62
N THR A 251 -10.67 -0.64 -0.98
CA THR A 251 -10.21 0.60 -1.65
C THR A 251 -8.95 1.14 -1.01
N SER A 252 -8.16 1.89 -1.79
CA SER A 252 -7.08 2.73 -1.29
C SER A 252 -7.28 4.15 -1.82
N THR A 253 -7.39 5.10 -0.88
CA THR A 253 -7.60 6.52 -1.16
C THR A 253 -6.46 7.34 -0.59
N VAL A 254 -6.04 8.39 -1.31
CA VAL A 254 -4.95 9.27 -0.92
C VAL A 254 -5.34 10.74 -1.09
N ALA A 255 -4.95 11.59 -0.15
CA ALA A 255 -4.86 13.02 -0.35
C ALA A 255 -3.43 13.39 -0.76
N ALA A 256 -3.29 14.27 -1.73
CA ALA A 256 -1.99 14.61 -2.30
C ALA A 256 -1.87 16.12 -2.59
N LEU A 257 -0.63 16.60 -2.57
CA LEU A 257 -0.33 18.01 -2.85
C LEU A 257 0.56 18.16 -4.07
N ALA A 258 0.28 19.22 -4.85
CA ALA A 258 0.99 19.52 -6.07
C ALA A 258 2.46 19.85 -5.81
N GLN A 259 3.34 19.34 -6.65
CA GLN A 259 4.75 19.60 -6.65
C GLN A 259 5.09 20.65 -7.72
N LYS A 260 6.03 21.56 -7.41
CA LYS A 260 6.49 22.58 -8.37
C LYS A 260 7.11 21.98 -9.64
N LYS A 261 7.71 20.80 -9.52
CA LYS A 261 8.29 20.04 -10.63
C LYS A 261 7.75 18.61 -10.56
N PRO A 262 6.99 18.17 -11.55
CA PRO A 262 6.58 16.78 -11.64
C PRO A 262 7.79 15.85 -11.72
N MET A 263 7.68 14.68 -11.13
CA MET A 263 8.66 13.62 -11.33
C MET A 263 8.45 13.02 -12.72
N THR A 264 9.42 13.25 -13.61
CA THR A 264 9.38 12.81 -15.02
C THR A 264 9.93 11.39 -15.23
N ASN A 265 10.62 10.81 -14.22
CA ASN A 265 11.12 9.43 -14.27
C ASN A 265 10.04 8.39 -13.96
N VAL A 266 8.78 8.74 -14.08
CA VAL A 266 7.69 7.78 -14.18
C VAL A 266 7.94 7.03 -15.49
N PRO A 267 8.14 5.71 -15.48
CA PRO A 267 8.45 4.97 -16.70
C PRO A 267 7.39 5.28 -17.76
N PRO A 268 7.79 5.60 -18.99
CA PRO A 268 6.82 5.66 -20.08
C PRO A 268 6.19 4.27 -20.27
N PRO A 269 5.08 4.22 -20.97
CA PRO A 269 4.31 3.01 -21.23
C PRO A 269 5.13 1.92 -21.90
#